data_2bed072689ca215faea0e4858b418051
#
_entry.id   2bed072689ca215faea0e4858b418051
#
_cell.length_a   1.000
_cell.length_b   1.000
_cell.length_c   1.000
_cell.angle_alpha   90.00
_cell.angle_beta   90.00
_cell.angle_gamma   90.00
#
_symmetry.space_group_name_H-M   'P 1'
#
loop_
_entity.id
_entity.type
_entity.pdbx_description
1 polymer ?
#
loop_
_entity_poly.entity_id
_entity_poly.type
_entity_poly.pdbx_seq_one_letter_code
_entity_poly.pdbx_strand_id
1 'polypeptide(L)'
;MSVSSTVFGYHVQYLYTLYRMIESADSKEVFVPEGREDLDIYLNDQIIETIQVKCYSGTIVYSDLFSKGKSTSLFSRGKDSLAENSNVKISFVAVGHGNDKGVISDRLTKVSSLVKSLKKEETLHLDYASSKELAAKILWQSKSQGELENYVESVLKNRFPSIDPLIVKDYLVQWICYLVINEKSATYDDLCCQVGQIIAFSVRQKEFFTQFGLTVIPLFQSVCQEDVNSGISYYQGISAKEIHIAKNYDVVREEKLQQLYEKLKDNNLVFITGVSGSGKSSLAYRYLKICGTPLRYEIKYVNRNNISQI
;
A
#
# COMPACT_ATOMS: atom_id res chain seq x y z
N MET A 1 -10.45 -10.08 -17.99
CA MET A 1 -9.35 -9.39 -17.27
C MET A 1 -8.67 -10.39 -16.35
N SER A 2 -7.35 -10.35 -16.24
CA SER A 2 -6.65 -11.18 -15.26
C SER A 2 -6.86 -10.61 -13.84
N VAL A 3 -6.80 -11.45 -12.82
CA VAL A 3 -6.89 -11.02 -11.39
C VAL A 3 -5.84 -9.93 -11.11
N SER A 4 -4.64 -10.08 -11.67
CA SER A 4 -3.54 -9.12 -11.53
C SER A 4 -3.91 -7.72 -12.04
N SER A 5 -4.58 -7.60 -13.19
CA SER A 5 -4.97 -6.29 -13.75
C SER A 5 -6.05 -5.60 -12.92
N THR A 6 -6.94 -6.37 -12.28
CA THR A 6 -7.99 -5.84 -11.42
C THR A 6 -7.41 -5.28 -10.12
N VAL A 7 -6.55 -6.06 -9.45
CA VAL A 7 -5.87 -5.64 -8.21
C VAL A 7 -5.01 -4.39 -8.45
N PHE A 8 -4.30 -4.37 -9.58
CA PHE A 8 -3.51 -3.20 -9.97
C PHE A 8 -4.36 -1.96 -10.21
N GLY A 9 -5.55 -2.12 -10.83
CA GLY A 9 -6.51 -1.03 -11.02
C GLY A 9 -6.92 -0.38 -9.70
N TYR A 10 -7.29 -1.18 -8.70
CA TYR A 10 -7.63 -0.68 -7.36
C TYR A 10 -6.45 0.01 -6.67
N HIS A 11 -5.24 -0.53 -6.78
CA HIS A 11 -4.05 0.11 -6.22
C HIS A 11 -3.86 1.54 -6.78
N VAL A 12 -4.04 1.72 -8.08
CA VAL A 12 -3.93 3.03 -8.73
C VAL A 12 -5.05 3.99 -8.29
N GLN A 13 -6.26 3.50 -8.09
CA GLN A 13 -7.37 4.31 -7.56
C GLN A 13 -7.07 4.80 -6.14
N TYR A 14 -6.56 3.93 -5.26
CA TYR A 14 -6.20 4.31 -3.90
C TYR A 14 -4.99 5.25 -3.85
N LEU A 15 -4.00 5.04 -4.71
CA LEU A 15 -2.87 5.96 -4.86
C LEU A 15 -3.34 7.35 -5.33
N TYR A 16 -4.29 7.40 -6.27
CA TYR A 16 -4.88 8.66 -6.73
C TYR A 16 -5.68 9.35 -5.62
N THR A 17 -6.43 8.60 -4.83
CA THR A 17 -7.14 9.13 -3.66
C THR A 17 -6.16 9.78 -2.67
N LEU A 18 -5.06 9.08 -2.36
CA LEU A 18 -3.99 9.62 -1.51
C LEU A 18 -3.38 10.90 -2.10
N TYR A 19 -3.10 10.89 -3.41
CA TYR A 19 -2.62 12.07 -4.13
C TYR A 19 -3.57 13.26 -3.96
N ARG A 20 -4.88 13.06 -4.15
CA ARG A 20 -5.89 14.13 -4.03
C ARG A 20 -6.02 14.67 -2.60
N MET A 21 -5.98 13.80 -1.59
CA MET A 21 -5.99 14.23 -0.18
C MET A 21 -4.77 15.11 0.14
N ILE A 22 -3.59 14.73 -0.35
CA ILE A 22 -2.34 15.47 -0.12
C ILE A 22 -2.31 16.77 -0.94
N GLU A 23 -2.82 16.76 -2.17
CA GLU A 23 -2.86 17.92 -3.06
C GLU A 23 -3.82 19.00 -2.52
N SER A 24 -5.01 18.60 -2.08
CA SER A 24 -5.97 19.51 -1.48
C SER A 24 -5.48 20.06 -0.14
N ALA A 25 -5.01 19.18 0.74
CA ALA A 25 -4.59 19.52 2.09
C ALA A 25 -5.63 20.37 2.88
N ASP A 26 -6.91 20.24 2.54
CA ASP A 26 -8.03 20.92 3.22
C ASP A 26 -8.71 19.93 4.17
N SER A 27 -8.68 20.24 5.47
CA SER A 27 -9.29 19.42 6.52
C SER A 27 -10.82 19.48 6.53
N LYS A 28 -11.43 20.38 5.77
CA LYS A 28 -12.89 20.46 5.63
C LYS A 28 -13.43 19.56 4.53
N GLU A 29 -12.58 19.17 3.59
CA GLU A 29 -12.96 18.22 2.54
C GLU A 29 -13.04 16.81 3.09
N VAL A 30 -14.12 16.11 2.79
CA VAL A 30 -14.36 14.72 3.15
C VAL A 30 -14.21 13.87 1.89
N PHE A 31 -13.25 12.97 1.89
CA PHE A 31 -12.94 12.06 0.79
C PHE A 31 -13.66 10.74 1.02
N VAL A 32 -14.43 10.29 0.05
CA VAL A 32 -15.20 9.03 0.06
C VAL A 32 -14.69 8.16 -1.08
N PRO A 33 -13.70 7.27 -0.81
CA PRO A 33 -13.23 6.32 -1.82
C PRO A 33 -14.32 5.29 -2.14
N GLU A 34 -14.44 4.90 -3.42
CA GLU A 34 -15.49 3.98 -3.92
C GLU A 34 -16.91 4.45 -3.54
N GLY A 35 -17.15 5.75 -3.67
CA GLY A 35 -18.48 6.35 -3.47
C GLY A 35 -19.40 6.08 -4.66
N ARG A 36 -19.88 7.13 -5.32
CA ARG A 36 -20.62 7.01 -6.60
C ARG A 36 -19.71 6.70 -7.76
N GLU A 37 -18.51 7.29 -7.69
CA GLU A 37 -17.38 6.99 -8.57
C GLU A 37 -16.20 6.46 -7.72
N ASP A 38 -15.04 6.32 -8.33
CA ASP A 38 -13.85 5.80 -7.64
C ASP A 38 -13.41 6.71 -6.47
N LEU A 39 -13.77 8.00 -6.52
CA LEU A 39 -13.58 8.96 -5.43
C LEU A 39 -14.62 10.09 -5.51
N ASP A 40 -15.34 10.33 -4.42
CA ASP A 40 -16.18 11.51 -4.24
C ASP A 40 -15.59 12.43 -3.17
N ILE A 41 -15.71 13.74 -3.37
CA ILE A 41 -15.25 14.75 -2.42
C ILE A 41 -16.43 15.61 -2.02
N TYR A 42 -16.62 15.74 -0.71
CA TYR A 42 -17.68 16.54 -0.11
C TYR A 42 -17.10 17.72 0.66
N LEU A 43 -17.84 18.82 0.67
CA LEU A 43 -17.59 19.98 1.51
C LEU A 43 -18.92 20.44 2.11
N ASN A 44 -19.01 20.51 3.45
CA ASN A 44 -20.24 20.85 4.16
C ASN A 44 -21.45 19.98 3.72
N ASP A 45 -21.25 18.67 3.66
CA ASP A 45 -22.22 17.65 3.24
C ASP A 45 -22.71 17.78 1.77
N GLN A 46 -22.09 18.64 0.98
CA GLN A 46 -22.38 18.77 -0.44
C GLN A 46 -21.26 18.16 -1.27
N ILE A 47 -21.62 17.35 -2.26
CA ILE A 47 -20.66 16.83 -3.21
C ILE A 47 -20.10 17.97 -4.06
N ILE A 48 -18.77 18.14 -4.05
CA ILE A 48 -18.08 19.18 -4.82
C ILE A 48 -17.29 18.64 -5.99
N GLU A 49 -16.85 17.39 -5.90
CA GLU A 49 -16.16 16.72 -7.00
C GLU A 49 -16.45 15.22 -6.99
N THR A 50 -16.64 14.63 -8.16
CA THR A 50 -16.74 13.17 -8.37
C THR A 50 -15.71 12.76 -9.42
N ILE A 51 -14.96 11.70 -9.18
CA ILE A 51 -13.76 11.36 -9.94
C ILE A 51 -13.77 9.89 -10.31
N GLN A 52 -13.75 9.62 -11.61
CA GLN A 52 -13.50 8.29 -12.16
C GLN A 52 -12.02 8.14 -12.49
N VAL A 53 -11.36 7.13 -11.93
CA VAL A 53 -9.96 6.82 -12.18
C VAL A 53 -9.86 5.53 -13.00
N LYS A 54 -9.16 5.57 -14.12
CA LYS A 54 -8.92 4.38 -14.95
C LYS A 54 -7.43 4.20 -15.19
N CYS A 55 -6.94 2.99 -14.92
CA CYS A 55 -5.56 2.62 -15.22
C CYS A 55 -5.48 1.98 -16.60
N TYR A 56 -4.58 2.48 -17.44
CA TYR A 56 -4.40 2.02 -18.81
C TYR A 56 -2.94 1.69 -19.11
N SER A 57 -2.77 0.60 -19.86
CA SER A 57 -1.51 0.24 -20.51
C SER A 57 -1.48 0.62 -22.01
N GLY A 58 -2.49 1.34 -22.47
CA GLY A 58 -2.66 1.69 -23.90
C GLY A 58 -3.69 2.79 -24.11
N THR A 59 -4.29 2.81 -25.27
CA THR A 59 -5.25 3.86 -25.67
C THR A 59 -6.60 3.62 -25.03
N ILE A 60 -7.20 4.67 -24.43
CA ILE A 60 -8.58 4.65 -23.94
C ILE A 60 -9.53 4.55 -25.13
N VAL A 61 -10.44 3.58 -25.04
CA VAL A 61 -11.47 3.40 -26.05
C VAL A 61 -12.83 3.88 -25.51
N TYR A 62 -13.72 4.22 -26.44
CA TYR A 62 -15.04 4.73 -26.11
C TYR A 62 -15.84 3.84 -25.16
N SER A 63 -15.76 2.51 -25.33
CA SER A 63 -16.43 1.54 -24.46
C SER A 63 -15.99 1.58 -22.99
N ASP A 64 -14.85 2.21 -22.70
CA ASP A 64 -14.37 2.36 -21.31
C ASP A 64 -15.15 3.43 -20.53
N LEU A 65 -15.77 4.36 -21.24
CA LEU A 65 -16.55 5.47 -20.69
C LEU A 65 -18.04 5.15 -20.56
N PHE A 66 -18.52 4.27 -21.42
CA PHE A 66 -19.94 3.93 -21.55
C PHE A 66 -20.14 2.42 -21.38
N SER A 67 -20.78 2.01 -20.32
CA SER A 67 -21.25 0.63 -20.22
C SER A 67 -22.55 0.45 -21.01
N LYS A 68 -22.53 -0.44 -22.00
CA LYS A 68 -23.72 -0.73 -22.83
C LYS A 68 -24.93 -1.05 -21.96
N GLY A 69 -25.97 -0.22 -22.08
CA GLY A 69 -27.29 -0.49 -21.51
C GLY A 69 -27.41 -0.39 -19.98
N LYS A 70 -26.47 0.26 -19.29
CA LYS A 70 -26.53 0.38 -17.83
C LYS A 70 -26.59 1.85 -17.38
N SER A 71 -27.45 2.11 -16.40
CA SER A 71 -27.52 3.37 -15.63
C SER A 71 -26.25 3.71 -14.83
N THR A 72 -25.21 2.89 -14.95
CA THR A 72 -23.96 2.97 -14.15
C THR A 72 -22.76 3.52 -14.96
N SER A 73 -23.01 4.19 -16.08
CA SER A 73 -21.93 4.87 -16.83
C SER A 73 -21.51 6.17 -16.12
N LEU A 74 -20.26 6.62 -16.32
CA LEU A 74 -19.80 7.93 -15.87
C LEU A 74 -20.78 9.05 -16.23
N PHE A 75 -21.37 9.01 -17.42
CA PHE A 75 -22.33 10.01 -17.88
C PHE A 75 -23.65 9.96 -17.11
N SER A 76 -24.17 8.77 -16.79
CA SER A 76 -25.40 8.64 -15.99
C SER A 76 -25.19 9.16 -14.56
N ARG A 77 -24.13 8.70 -13.88
CA ARG A 77 -23.80 9.11 -12.53
C ARG A 77 -23.43 10.59 -12.44
N GLY A 78 -22.72 11.12 -13.45
CA GLY A 78 -22.42 12.54 -13.55
C GLY A 78 -23.65 13.42 -13.66
N LYS A 79 -24.70 12.96 -14.38
CA LYS A 79 -26.00 13.65 -14.45
C LYS A 79 -26.66 13.69 -13.08
N ASP A 80 -26.65 12.58 -12.35
CA ASP A 80 -27.24 12.51 -11.01
C ASP A 80 -26.49 13.45 -10.04
N SER A 81 -25.18 13.50 -10.12
CA SER A 81 -24.35 14.42 -9.32
C SER A 81 -24.63 15.89 -9.64
N LEU A 82 -24.81 16.24 -10.93
CA LEU A 82 -25.17 17.60 -11.34
C LEU A 82 -26.62 17.99 -10.94
N ALA A 83 -27.51 17.03 -10.84
CA ALA A 83 -28.88 17.27 -10.34
C ALA A 83 -28.87 17.61 -8.83
N GLU A 84 -27.95 17.04 -8.07
CA GLU A 84 -27.78 17.30 -6.65
C GLU A 84 -27.03 18.62 -6.40
N ASN A 85 -25.95 18.85 -7.14
CA ASN A 85 -25.19 20.10 -7.10
C ASN A 85 -24.78 20.51 -8.51
N SER A 86 -25.38 21.58 -9.03
CA SER A 86 -25.08 22.09 -10.39
C SER A 86 -23.63 22.53 -10.57
N ASN A 87 -22.89 22.79 -9.49
CA ASN A 87 -21.50 23.24 -9.48
C ASN A 87 -20.52 22.09 -9.25
N VAL A 88 -20.98 20.83 -9.14
CA VAL A 88 -20.11 19.67 -8.95
C VAL A 88 -19.10 19.57 -10.11
N LYS A 89 -17.85 19.33 -9.78
CA LYS A 89 -16.82 18.96 -10.77
C LYS A 89 -16.90 17.47 -11.06
N ILE A 90 -16.89 17.12 -12.34
CA ILE A 90 -16.84 15.74 -12.77
C ILE A 90 -15.49 15.53 -13.44
N SER A 91 -14.66 14.65 -12.89
CA SER A 91 -13.30 14.41 -13.36
C SER A 91 -13.16 12.98 -13.88
N PHE A 92 -12.53 12.85 -15.03
CA PHE A 92 -12.08 11.57 -15.55
C PHE A 92 -10.56 11.58 -15.61
N VAL A 93 -9.93 10.66 -14.89
CA VAL A 93 -8.48 10.58 -14.75
C VAL A 93 -7.99 9.28 -15.37
N ALA A 94 -7.23 9.39 -16.44
CA ALA A 94 -6.53 8.27 -17.03
C ALA A 94 -5.11 8.19 -16.47
N VAL A 95 -4.78 7.07 -15.85
CA VAL A 95 -3.45 6.84 -15.27
C VAL A 95 -2.72 5.79 -16.09
N GLY A 96 -1.57 6.18 -16.67
CA GLY A 96 -0.69 5.27 -17.39
C GLY A 96 0.15 4.43 -16.43
N HIS A 97 0.49 3.21 -16.85
CA HIS A 97 1.29 2.28 -16.07
C HIS A 97 2.75 2.78 -15.95
N GLY A 98 3.34 2.68 -14.77
CA GLY A 98 4.72 3.12 -14.52
C GLY A 98 4.91 4.61 -14.82
N ASN A 99 5.83 4.94 -15.71
CA ASN A 99 6.10 6.32 -16.15
C ASN A 99 5.36 6.71 -17.43
N ASP A 100 4.59 5.79 -18.01
CA ASP A 100 3.78 6.08 -19.18
C ASP A 100 2.54 6.88 -18.77
N LYS A 101 2.37 8.09 -19.31
CA LYS A 101 1.15 8.89 -19.07
C LYS A 101 -0.10 8.28 -19.67
N GLY A 102 0.03 7.13 -20.32
CA GLY A 102 -1.04 6.55 -21.10
C GLY A 102 -1.50 7.55 -22.16
N VAL A 103 -1.45 7.19 -23.40
CA VAL A 103 -1.97 8.04 -24.45
C VAL A 103 -3.48 8.16 -24.22
N ILE A 104 -3.89 9.20 -23.47
CA ILE A 104 -5.23 9.70 -23.68
C ILE A 104 -5.20 10.14 -25.12
N SER A 105 -5.80 9.34 -26.00
CA SER A 105 -5.82 9.68 -27.40
C SER A 105 -6.34 11.11 -27.50
N ASP A 106 -5.78 11.91 -28.40
CA ASP A 106 -6.26 13.25 -28.72
C ASP A 106 -7.78 13.33 -28.94
N ARG A 107 -8.42 12.18 -29.18
CA ARG A 107 -9.88 12.04 -29.28
C ARG A 107 -10.61 12.33 -27.98
N LEU A 108 -10.04 12.02 -26.83
CA LEU A 108 -10.67 12.27 -25.52
C LEU A 108 -10.35 13.65 -24.96
N THR A 109 -9.23 14.24 -25.37
CA THR A 109 -8.89 15.61 -25.01
C THR A 109 -9.78 16.65 -25.71
N LYS A 110 -10.44 16.27 -26.81
CA LYS A 110 -11.38 17.14 -27.49
C LYS A 110 -12.81 16.73 -27.19
N VAL A 111 -13.45 17.45 -26.28
CA VAL A 111 -14.87 17.26 -25.89
C VAL A 111 -15.78 17.15 -27.14
N SER A 112 -15.50 17.94 -28.20
CA SER A 112 -16.24 17.88 -29.47
C SER A 112 -16.10 16.53 -30.18
N SER A 113 -14.96 15.86 -30.06
CA SER A 113 -14.73 14.54 -30.67
C SER A 113 -15.42 13.44 -29.87
N LEU A 114 -15.48 13.54 -28.54
CA LEU A 114 -16.21 12.61 -27.68
C LEU A 114 -17.70 12.65 -28.02
N VAL A 115 -18.29 13.85 -28.11
CA VAL A 115 -19.70 14.03 -28.43
C VAL A 115 -20.06 13.52 -29.82
N LYS A 116 -19.18 13.68 -30.81
CA LYS A 116 -19.38 13.14 -32.17
C LYS A 116 -19.31 11.61 -32.21
N SER A 117 -18.63 10.99 -31.25
CA SER A 117 -18.51 9.52 -31.16
C SER A 117 -19.63 8.88 -30.35
N LEU A 118 -20.48 9.67 -29.67
CA LEU A 118 -21.66 9.18 -28.95
C LEU A 118 -22.66 8.56 -29.94
N LYS A 119 -22.86 7.26 -29.85
CA LYS A 119 -23.87 6.57 -30.63
C LYS A 119 -25.23 6.72 -29.94
N LYS A 120 -26.30 6.76 -30.74
CA LYS A 120 -27.69 6.87 -30.27
C LYS A 120 -28.06 5.79 -29.24
N GLU A 121 -27.50 4.58 -29.39
CA GLU A 121 -27.72 3.45 -28.47
C GLU A 121 -27.03 3.62 -27.09
N GLU A 122 -26.01 4.43 -27.04
CA GLU A 122 -25.21 4.68 -25.80
C GLU A 122 -25.75 5.87 -25.02
N THR A 123 -26.63 6.66 -25.64
CA THR A 123 -27.37 7.76 -25.03
C THR A 123 -28.77 7.37 -24.56
N LEU A 124 -29.10 6.07 -24.52
CA LEU A 124 -30.44 5.54 -24.18
C LEU A 124 -31.01 6.07 -22.86
N HIS A 125 -30.17 6.54 -21.94
CA HIS A 125 -30.57 7.12 -20.64
C HIS A 125 -30.37 8.63 -20.54
N LEU A 126 -29.77 9.26 -21.56
CA LEU A 126 -29.51 10.68 -21.65
C LEU A 126 -29.92 11.17 -23.03
N ASP A 127 -30.67 12.25 -23.11
CA ASP A 127 -30.87 12.89 -24.41
C ASP A 127 -29.52 13.44 -24.93
N TYR A 128 -29.42 13.61 -26.25
CA TYR A 128 -28.18 14.01 -26.91
C TYR A 128 -27.67 15.39 -26.42
N ALA A 129 -28.59 16.32 -26.15
CA ALA A 129 -28.24 17.66 -25.70
C ALA A 129 -27.63 17.62 -24.28
N SER A 130 -28.25 16.87 -23.36
CA SER A 130 -27.76 16.66 -21.99
C SER A 130 -26.40 15.96 -21.99
N SER A 131 -26.20 14.96 -22.86
CA SER A 131 -24.91 14.26 -23.01
C SER A 131 -23.81 15.21 -23.50
N LYS A 132 -24.14 16.10 -24.42
CA LYS A 132 -23.21 17.11 -24.96
C LYS A 132 -22.82 18.13 -23.87
N GLU A 133 -23.76 18.62 -23.11
CA GLU A 133 -23.55 19.55 -22.02
C GLU A 133 -22.68 18.90 -20.93
N LEU A 134 -23.01 17.68 -20.54
CA LEU A 134 -22.25 16.94 -19.55
C LEU A 134 -20.80 16.69 -20.00
N ALA A 135 -20.62 16.26 -21.26
CA ALA A 135 -19.28 16.04 -21.81
C ALA A 135 -18.41 17.31 -21.80
N ALA A 136 -19.04 18.49 -21.93
CA ALA A 136 -18.35 19.78 -21.83
C ALA A 136 -17.94 20.12 -20.39
N LYS A 137 -18.64 19.57 -19.39
CA LYS A 137 -18.35 19.79 -17.95
C LYS A 137 -17.33 18.80 -17.38
N ILE A 138 -17.05 17.68 -18.07
CA ILE A 138 -16.07 16.70 -17.60
C ILE A 138 -14.66 17.26 -17.76
N LEU A 139 -13.89 17.22 -16.67
CA LEU A 139 -12.46 17.52 -16.66
C LEU A 139 -11.67 16.25 -17.01
N TRP A 140 -11.01 16.29 -18.15
CA TRP A 140 -10.20 15.17 -18.64
C TRP A 140 -8.74 15.36 -18.22
N GLN A 141 -8.20 14.41 -17.47
CA GLN A 141 -6.85 14.46 -16.93
C GLN A 141 -6.07 13.20 -17.31
N SER A 142 -4.77 13.38 -17.55
CA SER A 142 -3.80 12.31 -17.76
C SER A 142 -2.70 12.40 -16.72
N LYS A 143 -2.40 11.31 -16.08
CA LYS A 143 -1.30 11.15 -15.13
C LYS A 143 -0.54 9.87 -15.44
N SER A 144 0.69 9.74 -14.96
CA SER A 144 1.34 8.44 -14.86
C SER A 144 1.36 7.99 -13.39
N GLN A 145 1.43 6.69 -13.17
CA GLN A 145 1.60 6.14 -11.82
C GLN A 145 2.84 6.74 -11.16
N GLY A 146 3.98 6.80 -11.88
CA GLY A 146 5.23 7.36 -11.36
C GLY A 146 5.11 8.85 -11.00
N GLU A 147 4.31 9.64 -11.72
CA GLU A 147 4.03 11.04 -11.32
C GLU A 147 3.28 11.11 -9.99
N LEU A 148 2.28 10.25 -9.80
CA LEU A 148 1.51 10.20 -8.55
C LEU A 148 2.42 9.79 -7.39
N GLU A 149 3.20 8.72 -7.56
CA GLU A 149 4.12 8.21 -6.53
C GLU A 149 5.16 9.26 -6.15
N ASN A 150 5.85 9.85 -7.14
CA ASN A 150 6.88 10.86 -6.92
C ASN A 150 6.33 12.09 -6.20
N TYR A 151 5.14 12.55 -6.58
CA TYR A 151 4.49 13.68 -5.89
C TYR A 151 4.20 13.36 -4.44
N VAL A 152 3.53 12.23 -4.17
CA VAL A 152 3.18 11.79 -2.81
C VAL A 152 4.44 11.64 -1.97
N GLU A 153 5.45 10.92 -2.44
CA GLU A 153 6.71 10.72 -1.73
C GLU A 153 7.45 12.03 -1.45
N SER A 154 7.48 12.94 -2.43
CA SER A 154 8.10 14.26 -2.27
C SER A 154 7.44 15.07 -1.15
N VAL A 155 6.09 15.11 -1.13
CA VAL A 155 5.36 15.85 -0.09
C VAL A 155 5.53 15.18 1.27
N LEU A 156 5.44 13.86 1.36
CA LEU A 156 5.65 13.13 2.60
C LEU A 156 7.07 13.33 3.15
N LYS A 157 8.10 13.28 2.29
CA LYS A 157 9.49 13.55 2.68
C LYS A 157 9.68 14.96 3.23
N ASN A 158 9.05 15.95 2.61
CA ASN A 158 9.18 17.34 3.04
C ASN A 158 8.45 17.63 4.36
N ARG A 159 7.26 17.04 4.54
CA ARG A 159 6.44 17.26 5.75
C ARG A 159 6.87 16.39 6.92
N PHE A 160 7.39 15.18 6.65
CA PHE A 160 7.73 14.18 7.66
C PHE A 160 9.15 13.61 7.43
N PRO A 161 10.21 14.45 7.54
CA PRO A 161 11.59 14.07 7.16
C PRO A 161 12.20 12.96 8.00
N SER A 162 11.58 12.61 9.12
CA SER A 162 12.08 11.59 10.07
C SER A 162 11.74 10.15 9.67
N ILE A 163 10.92 9.95 8.60
CA ILE A 163 10.46 8.63 8.17
C ILE A 163 10.70 8.46 6.68
N ASP A 164 10.93 7.21 6.26
CA ASP A 164 11.00 6.84 4.85
C ASP A 164 9.63 7.09 4.17
N PRO A 165 9.55 7.99 3.18
CA PRO A 165 8.31 8.34 2.51
C PRO A 165 7.67 7.16 1.77
N LEU A 166 8.47 6.19 1.31
CA LEU A 166 7.99 4.98 0.65
C LEU A 166 7.15 4.13 1.60
N ILE A 167 7.65 3.90 2.82
CA ILE A 167 6.94 3.12 3.86
C ILE A 167 5.63 3.82 4.22
N VAL A 168 5.67 5.15 4.40
CA VAL A 168 4.46 5.91 4.74
C VAL A 168 3.45 5.86 3.62
N LYS A 169 3.87 6.06 2.36
CA LYS A 169 3.00 5.97 1.18
C LYS A 169 2.28 4.62 1.12
N ASP A 170 3.03 3.53 1.20
CA ASP A 170 2.47 2.18 1.09
C ASP A 170 1.47 1.89 2.22
N TYR A 171 1.78 2.33 3.44
CA TYR A 171 0.85 2.22 4.57
C TYR A 171 -0.43 3.04 4.33
N LEU A 172 -0.32 4.28 3.84
CA LEU A 172 -1.48 5.14 3.58
C LEU A 172 -2.36 4.61 2.45
N VAL A 173 -1.77 4.04 1.39
CA VAL A 173 -2.53 3.35 0.34
C VAL A 173 -3.30 2.16 0.92
N GLN A 174 -2.68 1.39 1.81
CA GLN A 174 -3.34 0.30 2.52
C GLN A 174 -4.45 0.79 3.47
N TRP A 175 -4.24 1.92 4.14
CA TRP A 175 -5.26 2.56 4.96
C TRP A 175 -6.46 3.01 4.14
N ILE A 176 -6.29 3.56 2.93
CA ILE A 176 -7.39 3.89 2.02
C ILE A 176 -8.16 2.62 1.63
N CYS A 177 -7.47 1.52 1.33
CA CYS A 177 -8.12 0.23 1.10
C CYS A 177 -8.99 -0.19 2.30
N TYR A 178 -8.50 0.01 3.53
CA TYR A 178 -9.29 -0.23 4.74
C TYR A 178 -10.52 0.66 4.84
N LEU A 179 -10.44 1.94 4.44
CA LEU A 179 -11.61 2.82 4.39
C LEU A 179 -12.67 2.27 3.44
N VAL A 180 -12.28 1.83 2.24
CA VAL A 180 -13.17 1.22 1.24
C VAL A 180 -13.87 -0.03 1.81
N ILE A 181 -13.11 -0.97 2.38
CA ILE A 181 -13.65 -2.22 2.93
C ILE A 181 -14.69 -1.95 4.03
N ASN A 182 -14.53 -0.87 4.79
CA ASN A 182 -15.40 -0.51 5.91
C ASN A 182 -16.39 0.60 5.58
N GLU A 183 -16.53 0.97 4.31
CA GLU A 183 -17.45 2.04 3.84
C GLU A 183 -17.27 3.34 4.62
N LYS A 184 -15.99 3.73 4.86
CA LYS A 184 -15.63 4.92 5.62
C LYS A 184 -15.10 6.03 4.72
N SER A 185 -15.34 7.24 5.13
CA SER A 185 -14.72 8.44 4.59
C SER A 185 -13.57 8.92 5.47
N ALA A 186 -12.77 9.85 4.96
CA ALA A 186 -11.68 10.46 5.70
C ALA A 186 -11.44 11.91 5.27
N THR A 187 -10.87 12.67 6.17
CA THR A 187 -10.38 14.05 5.94
C THR A 187 -8.85 14.05 5.81
N TYR A 188 -8.32 15.22 5.45
CA TYR A 188 -6.87 15.42 5.49
C TYR A 188 -6.29 15.30 6.91
N ASP A 189 -7.04 15.71 7.93
CA ASP A 189 -6.63 15.58 9.34
C ASP A 189 -6.53 14.10 9.76
N ASP A 190 -7.44 13.24 9.28
CA ASP A 190 -7.38 11.80 9.51
C ASP A 190 -6.11 11.21 8.88
N LEU A 191 -5.74 11.64 7.67
CA LEU A 191 -4.49 11.24 7.03
C LEU A 191 -3.28 11.66 7.88
N CYS A 192 -3.24 12.90 8.37
CA CYS A 192 -2.18 13.38 9.25
C CYS A 192 -2.11 12.58 10.55
N CYS A 193 -3.25 12.19 11.11
CA CYS A 193 -3.33 11.33 12.28
C CYS A 193 -2.70 9.95 12.01
N GLN A 194 -2.98 9.34 10.86
CA GLN A 194 -2.38 8.07 10.46
C GLN A 194 -0.84 8.17 10.34
N VAL A 195 -0.33 9.23 9.71
CA VAL A 195 1.11 9.48 9.65
C VAL A 195 1.69 9.65 11.05
N GLY A 196 1.01 10.38 11.93
CA GLY A 196 1.41 10.55 13.34
C GLY A 196 1.55 9.22 14.09
N GLN A 197 0.65 8.26 13.83
CA GLN A 197 0.73 6.91 14.42
C GLN A 197 1.98 6.15 13.94
N ILE A 198 2.31 6.23 12.65
CA ILE A 198 3.53 5.61 12.10
C ILE A 198 4.78 6.23 12.74
N ILE A 199 4.81 7.56 12.87
CA ILE A 199 5.92 8.28 13.52
C ILE A 199 6.08 7.81 14.97
N ALA A 200 5.00 7.81 15.73
CA ALA A 200 5.02 7.38 17.12
C ALA A 200 5.50 5.93 17.28
N PHE A 201 5.08 5.04 16.38
CA PHE A 201 5.56 3.67 16.36
C PHE A 201 7.07 3.61 16.08
N SER A 202 7.54 4.32 15.06
CA SER A 202 8.97 4.34 14.67
C SER A 202 9.86 4.91 15.78
N VAL A 203 9.41 5.98 16.46
CA VAL A 203 10.12 6.58 17.58
C VAL A 203 10.20 5.59 18.75
N ARG A 204 9.10 4.95 19.14
CA ARG A 204 9.09 3.93 20.20
C ARG A 204 10.02 2.77 19.89
N GLN A 205 10.04 2.28 18.64
CA GLN A 205 10.96 1.23 18.21
C GLN A 205 12.42 1.68 18.35
N LYS A 206 12.76 2.89 17.91
CA LYS A 206 14.11 3.44 18.01
C LYS A 206 14.54 3.60 19.45
N GLU A 207 13.68 4.13 20.30
CA GLU A 207 13.94 4.27 21.75
C GLU A 207 14.17 2.93 22.40
N PHE A 208 13.30 1.95 22.12
CA PHE A 208 13.43 0.58 22.60
C PHE A 208 14.79 -0.02 22.22
N PHE A 209 15.17 0.03 20.94
CA PHE A 209 16.45 -0.50 20.48
C PHE A 209 17.65 0.23 21.08
N THR A 210 17.55 1.55 21.26
CA THR A 210 18.62 2.34 21.90
C THR A 210 18.75 1.99 23.38
N GLN A 211 17.64 1.88 24.09
CA GLN A 211 17.61 1.59 25.53
C GLN A 211 18.14 0.19 25.84
N PHE A 212 17.78 -0.81 25.04
CA PHE A 212 18.14 -2.21 25.28
C PHE A 212 19.40 -2.66 24.52
N GLY A 213 20.02 -1.79 23.72
CA GLY A 213 21.18 -2.16 22.89
C GLY A 213 20.86 -3.31 21.92
N LEU A 214 19.63 -3.40 21.49
CA LEU A 214 19.16 -4.47 20.59
C LEU A 214 19.43 -4.13 19.15
N THR A 215 19.85 -5.11 18.37
CA THR A 215 19.94 -5.02 16.93
C THR A 215 18.92 -5.98 16.31
N VAL A 216 18.05 -5.45 15.44
CA VAL A 216 17.16 -6.28 14.65
C VAL A 216 17.92 -6.83 13.47
N ILE A 217 17.95 -8.15 13.35
CA ILE A 217 18.63 -8.84 12.27
C ILE A 217 17.55 -9.56 11.46
N PRO A 218 17.36 -9.20 10.17
CA PRO A 218 16.47 -9.96 9.29
C PRO A 218 17.06 -11.36 9.10
N LEU A 219 16.22 -12.38 9.32
CA LEU A 219 16.61 -13.78 9.17
C LEU A 219 16.23 -14.26 7.78
N PHE A 220 17.11 -15.10 7.20
CA PHE A 220 16.88 -15.79 5.93
C PHE A 220 16.71 -14.90 4.69
N GLN A 221 16.85 -13.56 4.79
CA GLN A 221 16.73 -12.66 3.64
C GLN A 221 17.96 -12.61 2.74
N SER A 222 19.14 -12.93 3.27
CA SER A 222 20.43 -12.78 2.56
C SER A 222 21.05 -14.10 2.10
N VAL A 223 20.25 -15.13 1.90
CA VAL A 223 20.73 -16.47 1.46
C VAL A 223 21.30 -16.47 0.03
N CYS A 224 21.25 -15.33 -0.66
CA CYS A 224 21.69 -15.22 -2.07
C CYS A 224 23.19 -15.06 -2.28
N GLN A 225 24.01 -14.81 -1.26
CA GLN A 225 25.46 -14.82 -1.40
C GLN A 225 25.99 -16.20 -0.98
N GLU A 226 26.32 -17.02 -1.95
CA GLU A 226 26.94 -18.31 -1.73
C GLU A 226 28.36 -18.15 -1.21
N ASP A 227 28.50 -18.26 0.10
CA ASP A 227 29.77 -18.65 0.67
C ASP A 227 29.93 -20.16 0.43
N VAL A 228 30.68 -20.51 -0.61
CA VAL A 228 30.93 -21.91 -1.05
C VAL A 228 31.51 -22.75 0.10
N ASN A 229 32.19 -22.12 1.05
CA ASN A 229 32.83 -22.78 2.19
C ASN A 229 31.97 -22.84 3.46
N SER A 230 30.73 -22.34 3.43
CA SER A 230 29.88 -22.23 4.63
C SER A 230 29.64 -23.58 5.32
N GLY A 231 29.50 -24.68 4.55
CA GLY A 231 29.30 -25.99 5.11
C GLY A 231 30.56 -26.55 5.81
N ILE A 232 31.74 -26.40 5.19
CA ILE A 232 33.04 -26.83 5.76
C ILE A 232 33.27 -26.08 7.08
N SER A 233 33.10 -24.76 7.07
CA SER A 233 33.28 -23.93 8.25
C SER A 233 32.31 -24.29 9.38
N TYR A 234 31.06 -24.63 9.06
CA TYR A 234 30.09 -25.09 10.05
C TYR A 234 30.55 -26.37 10.77
N TYR A 235 31.02 -27.36 10.02
CA TYR A 235 31.51 -28.65 10.57
C TYR A 235 32.86 -28.51 11.28
N GLN A 236 33.63 -27.47 10.98
CA GLN A 236 34.83 -27.11 11.69
C GLN A 236 34.58 -26.37 13.03
N GLY A 237 33.32 -26.17 13.42
CA GLY A 237 32.93 -25.68 14.73
C GLY A 237 32.80 -24.18 14.84
N ILE A 238 32.62 -23.44 13.75
CA ILE A 238 32.24 -22.04 13.84
C ILE A 238 30.79 -21.89 14.39
N SER A 239 30.50 -20.74 14.91
CA SER A 239 29.15 -20.41 15.41
C SER A 239 28.09 -20.62 14.32
N ALA A 240 26.99 -21.27 14.66
CA ALA A 240 25.86 -21.46 13.77
C ALA A 240 25.31 -20.09 13.29
N LYS A 241 24.98 -20.03 12.02
CA LYS A 241 24.33 -18.90 11.35
C LYS A 241 23.05 -19.38 10.66
N GLU A 242 22.19 -18.45 10.27
CA GLU A 242 20.92 -18.74 9.56
C GLU A 242 21.15 -19.56 8.28
N ILE A 243 22.20 -19.22 7.52
CA ILE A 243 22.52 -19.90 6.25
C ILE A 243 22.81 -21.39 6.44
N HIS A 244 23.42 -21.77 7.56
CA HIS A 244 23.69 -23.17 7.85
C HIS A 244 22.38 -23.95 8.05
N ILE A 245 21.39 -23.32 8.69
CA ILE A 245 20.07 -23.89 8.91
C ILE A 245 19.24 -23.87 7.62
N ALA A 246 19.36 -22.80 6.83
CA ALA A 246 18.69 -22.73 5.53
C ALA A 246 19.12 -23.86 4.59
N LYS A 247 20.43 -24.18 4.59
CA LYS A 247 21.04 -25.27 3.81
C LYS A 247 20.94 -26.65 4.49
N ASN A 248 20.29 -26.76 5.66
CA ASN A 248 20.12 -28.00 6.42
C ASN A 248 21.45 -28.68 6.80
N TYR A 249 22.47 -27.91 7.17
CA TYR A 249 23.75 -28.48 7.68
C TYR A 249 23.65 -28.93 9.14
N ASP A 250 22.63 -28.44 9.89
CA ASP A 250 22.42 -28.83 11.28
C ASP A 250 21.72 -30.19 11.41
N VAL A 251 21.93 -30.83 12.55
CA VAL A 251 21.19 -32.01 12.92
C VAL A 251 19.85 -31.60 13.52
N VAL A 252 18.76 -31.97 12.88
CA VAL A 252 17.43 -31.70 13.38
C VAL A 252 17.17 -32.54 14.62
N ARG A 253 16.84 -31.91 15.74
CA ARG A 253 16.55 -32.54 17.03
C ARG A 253 15.07 -32.34 17.36
N GLU A 254 14.22 -33.17 16.77
CA GLU A 254 12.78 -33.01 16.81
C GLU A 254 12.22 -32.93 18.23
N GLU A 255 12.67 -33.84 19.12
CA GLU A 255 12.24 -33.83 20.54
C GLU A 255 12.58 -32.51 21.25
N LYS A 256 13.76 -31.94 20.97
CA LYS A 256 14.17 -30.65 21.56
C LYS A 256 13.41 -29.47 20.98
N LEU A 257 13.08 -29.53 19.70
CA LEU A 257 12.24 -28.54 19.05
C LEU A 257 10.81 -28.58 19.61
N GLN A 258 10.27 -29.76 19.79
CA GLN A 258 8.94 -29.93 20.40
C GLN A 258 8.91 -29.42 21.84
N GLN A 259 9.93 -29.77 22.65
CA GLN A 259 10.06 -29.26 24.01
C GLN A 259 10.16 -27.73 24.06
N LEU A 260 10.89 -27.12 23.11
CA LEU A 260 11.01 -25.66 23.01
C LEU A 260 9.68 -25.02 22.62
N TYR A 261 8.96 -25.61 21.66
CA TYR A 261 7.64 -25.16 21.22
C TYR A 261 6.63 -25.18 22.38
N GLU A 262 6.55 -26.29 23.10
CA GLU A 262 5.62 -26.43 24.23
C GLU A 262 5.94 -25.42 25.34
N LYS A 263 7.23 -25.23 25.66
CA LYS A 263 7.60 -24.26 26.68
C LYS A 263 7.32 -22.81 26.26
N LEU A 264 7.52 -22.44 25.00
CA LEU A 264 7.23 -21.09 24.50
C LEU A 264 5.74 -20.82 24.32
N LYS A 265 4.90 -21.87 24.26
CA LYS A 265 3.45 -21.71 24.24
C LYS A 265 2.92 -21.12 25.53
N ASP A 266 3.49 -21.53 26.67
CA ASP A 266 3.01 -21.17 27.99
C ASP A 266 3.91 -20.11 28.71
N ASN A 267 5.05 -19.76 28.12
CA ASN A 267 6.01 -18.83 28.70
C ASN A 267 6.52 -17.80 27.69
N ASN A 268 6.59 -16.55 28.10
CA ASN A 268 7.11 -15.47 27.26
C ASN A 268 8.64 -15.50 27.13
N LEU A 269 9.33 -16.27 27.96
CA LEU A 269 10.79 -16.35 28.00
C LEU A 269 11.24 -17.78 28.28
N VAL A 270 12.13 -18.30 27.44
CA VAL A 270 12.75 -19.62 27.61
C VAL A 270 14.26 -19.51 27.43
N PHE A 271 15.01 -20.08 28.37
CA PHE A 271 16.47 -20.15 28.28
C PHE A 271 16.90 -21.52 27.76
N ILE A 272 17.73 -21.49 26.70
CA ILE A 272 18.37 -22.69 26.16
C ILE A 272 19.78 -22.77 26.78
N THR A 273 19.99 -23.72 27.69
CA THR A 273 21.26 -23.92 28.39
C THR A 273 21.98 -25.16 27.91
N GLY A 274 23.29 -25.21 28.11
CA GLY A 274 24.15 -26.35 27.75
C GLY A 274 25.59 -25.95 27.49
N VAL A 275 26.48 -26.92 27.37
CA VAL A 275 27.93 -26.69 27.14
C VAL A 275 28.18 -26.02 25.79
N SER A 276 29.36 -25.40 25.62
CA SER A 276 29.77 -24.85 24.33
C SER A 276 29.76 -25.95 23.25
N GLY A 277 29.38 -25.61 22.04
CA GLY A 277 29.29 -26.55 20.92
C GLY A 277 28.07 -27.51 20.96
N SER A 278 27.22 -27.48 21.98
CA SER A 278 26.05 -28.37 22.06
C SER A 278 24.91 -28.05 21.07
N GLY A 279 25.10 -27.10 20.18
CA GLY A 279 24.14 -26.72 19.13
C GLY A 279 22.95 -25.91 19.62
N LYS A 280 23.09 -25.12 20.67
CA LYS A 280 22.02 -24.22 21.20
C LYS A 280 21.57 -23.22 20.14
N SER A 281 22.53 -22.56 19.49
CA SER A 281 22.23 -21.58 18.43
C SER A 281 21.56 -22.23 17.23
N SER A 282 22.03 -23.44 16.83
CA SER A 282 21.39 -24.19 15.74
C SER A 282 19.94 -24.55 16.06
N LEU A 283 19.66 -24.96 17.33
CA LEU A 283 18.32 -25.27 17.79
C LEU A 283 17.41 -24.01 17.73
N ALA A 284 17.91 -22.89 18.21
CA ALA A 284 17.17 -21.62 18.20
C ALA A 284 16.86 -21.15 16.75
N TYR A 285 17.86 -21.15 15.86
CA TYR A 285 17.64 -20.80 14.45
C TYR A 285 16.69 -21.79 13.74
N ARG A 286 16.78 -23.10 14.03
CA ARG A 286 15.85 -24.09 13.47
C ARG A 286 14.42 -23.83 13.93
N TYR A 287 14.23 -23.52 15.20
CA TYR A 287 12.93 -23.13 15.73
C TYR A 287 12.35 -21.89 15.02
N LEU A 288 13.15 -20.82 14.89
CA LEU A 288 12.74 -19.59 14.20
C LEU A 288 12.39 -19.83 12.72
N LYS A 289 13.13 -20.72 12.04
CA LYS A 289 12.83 -21.13 10.66
C LYS A 289 11.47 -21.82 10.55
N ILE A 290 11.17 -22.73 11.47
CA ILE A 290 9.90 -23.48 11.48
C ILE A 290 8.72 -22.57 11.81
N CYS A 291 8.89 -21.67 12.77
CA CYS A 291 7.83 -20.73 13.17
C CYS A 291 7.63 -19.57 12.18
N GLY A 292 8.45 -19.47 11.12
CA GLY A 292 8.34 -18.41 10.12
C GLY A 292 8.65 -17.01 10.66
N THR A 293 9.41 -16.91 11.77
CA THR A 293 9.78 -15.62 12.35
C THR A 293 10.87 -14.95 11.52
N PRO A 294 10.59 -13.82 10.84
CA PRO A 294 11.53 -13.22 9.88
C PRO A 294 12.65 -12.42 10.52
N LEU A 295 12.56 -12.16 11.82
CA LEU A 295 13.48 -11.28 12.55
C LEU A 295 13.97 -11.95 13.82
N ARG A 296 15.22 -11.64 14.19
CA ARG A 296 15.74 -11.90 15.53
C ARG A 296 16.27 -10.61 16.15
N TYR A 297 16.34 -10.59 17.47
CA TYR A 297 16.98 -9.54 18.23
C TYR A 297 18.31 -10.05 18.79
N GLU A 298 19.37 -9.31 18.59
CA GLU A 298 20.68 -9.59 19.17
C GLU A 298 21.00 -8.54 20.25
N ILE A 299 21.17 -9.00 21.48
CA ILE A 299 21.58 -8.15 22.59
C ILE A 299 23.11 -8.04 22.55
N LYS A 300 23.64 -6.88 22.13
CA LYS A 300 25.08 -6.65 22.03
C LYS A 300 25.75 -6.43 23.37
N TYR A 301 25.05 -5.78 24.29
CA TYR A 301 25.57 -5.44 25.62
C TYR A 301 24.53 -5.80 26.66
N VAL A 302 24.88 -6.78 27.51
CA VAL A 302 24.11 -7.10 28.69
C VAL A 302 24.85 -6.55 29.90
N ASN A 303 24.33 -5.53 30.52
CA ASN A 303 24.81 -5.06 31.82
C ASN A 303 23.70 -5.26 32.88
N ARG A 304 24.08 -5.08 34.17
CA ARG A 304 23.13 -5.29 35.29
C ARG A 304 21.86 -4.41 35.17
N ASN A 305 21.97 -3.25 34.55
CA ASN A 305 20.86 -2.31 34.42
C ASN A 305 19.88 -2.73 33.31
N ASN A 306 20.36 -3.50 32.30
CA ASN A 306 19.52 -3.96 31.20
C ASN A 306 18.76 -5.24 31.55
N ILE A 307 19.29 -6.09 32.44
CA ILE A 307 18.65 -7.36 32.82
C ILE A 307 17.37 -7.14 33.62
N SER A 308 17.29 -6.10 34.44
CA SER A 308 16.11 -5.81 35.26
C SER A 308 14.91 -5.26 34.46
N GLN A 309 15.10 -4.98 33.18
CA GLN A 309 14.10 -4.37 32.31
C GLN A 309 13.62 -5.31 31.15
N ILE A 310 14.25 -6.49 31.03
CA ILE A 310 13.81 -7.58 30.14
C ILE A 310 12.87 -8.51 30.89
#